data_0c2c13e73b394658851724ca0b9d3dee
#
_entry.id   0c2c13e73b394658851724ca0b9d3dee
#
_cell.length_a   1.000
_cell.length_b   1.000
_cell.length_c   1.000
_cell.angle_alpha   90.00
_cell.angle_beta   90.00
_cell.angle_gamma   90.00
#
_symmetry.space_group_name_H-M   'P 1'
#
loop_
_entity.id
_entity.type
_entity.pdbx_description
1 polymer ?
#
loop_
_entity_poly.entity_id
_entity_poly.type
_entity_poly.pdbx_seq_one_letter_code
_entity_poly.pdbx_strand_id
1 'polypeptide(L)'
;MSESRDEDSYKRVGNHGKESVLSERLAFTGRIAASIAHEIRNPLGNVSLAVQQIKKAYSKSKDNPWSKHIEVIIRNTERINFLITELLNCARPPELNIRPHDMHGIIENVLDSIRSSLSTQWIKVIKEYDAKPSIINVDKEHINRVFLNVVINSVEAMLKGGTMTINTSIEGDFFVVKIQDTGVGIPEEDIIRIFDPFFSTKRMGVGLGLSIVYGIVVSHGGEISVESIWKKGTIFTVSLPVK
;
A
#
# COMPACT_ATOMS: atom_id res chain seq x y z
N MET A 1 6.82 -8.45 43.90
CA MET A 1 6.15 -9.72 43.57
C MET A 1 4.78 -9.27 43.10
N SER A 2 4.37 -9.35 41.93
CA SER A 2 4.62 -10.04 40.70
C SER A 2 4.20 -9.09 39.56
N GLU A 3 5.15 -8.70 38.75
CA GLU A 3 4.86 -8.18 37.40
C GLU A 3 4.33 -9.36 36.59
N SER A 4 3.02 -9.46 36.45
CA SER A 4 2.40 -10.43 35.54
C SER A 4 2.39 -9.83 34.15
N ARG A 5 3.15 -10.44 33.28
CA ARG A 5 3.25 -10.36 31.85
C ARG A 5 1.87 -10.26 31.20
N ASP A 6 1.53 -9.06 30.71
CA ASP A 6 0.55 -8.87 29.64
C ASP A 6 1.22 -9.17 28.28
N GLU A 7 1.66 -10.41 28.10
CA GLU A 7 1.90 -10.99 26.78
C GLU A 7 0.56 -11.44 26.19
N ASP A 8 -0.28 -10.47 25.90
CA ASP A 8 -1.46 -10.68 25.04
C ASP A 8 -0.95 -11.00 23.63
N SER A 9 -0.97 -12.28 23.31
CA SER A 9 -0.47 -12.91 22.11
C SER A 9 -0.99 -12.24 20.83
N TYR A 10 -0.11 -11.53 20.15
CA TYR A 10 -0.31 -11.19 18.74
C TYR A 10 -0.44 -12.48 17.93
N LYS A 11 -1.56 -12.65 17.22
CA LYS A 11 -1.68 -13.77 16.29
C LYS A 11 -0.88 -13.48 15.02
N ARG A 12 0.17 -14.26 14.82
CA ARG A 12 1.03 -14.23 13.64
C ARG A 12 0.45 -15.16 12.59
N VAL A 13 0.09 -14.62 11.42
CA VAL A 13 -0.22 -15.44 10.23
C VAL A 13 1.05 -15.55 9.42
N GLY A 14 1.83 -16.58 9.70
CA GLY A 14 2.98 -16.98 8.91
C GLY A 14 2.53 -17.81 7.68
N ASN A 15 3.19 -17.65 6.55
CA ASN A 15 2.62 -17.83 5.22
C ASN A 15 3.07 -19.09 4.46
N HIS A 16 3.75 -20.06 5.09
CA HIS A 16 4.41 -21.18 4.38
C HIS A 16 3.49 -22.20 3.66
N GLY A 17 2.18 -22.12 3.83
CA GLY A 17 1.23 -23.03 3.13
C GLY A 17 0.21 -22.32 2.26
N LYS A 18 0.16 -20.97 2.30
CA LYS A 18 -0.82 -20.16 1.56
C LYS A 18 -0.23 -19.45 0.34
N GLU A 19 1.10 -19.43 0.19
CA GLU A 19 1.82 -18.76 -0.89
C GLU A 19 1.40 -19.23 -2.28
N SER A 20 1.23 -20.53 -2.46
CA SER A 20 0.80 -21.11 -3.74
C SER A 20 -0.61 -20.67 -4.12
N VAL A 21 -1.55 -20.69 -3.19
CA VAL A 21 -2.97 -20.36 -3.44
C VAL A 21 -3.16 -18.87 -3.68
N LEU A 22 -2.45 -18.01 -2.93
CA LEU A 22 -2.54 -16.56 -3.12
C LEU A 22 -1.85 -16.13 -4.41
N SER A 23 -0.68 -16.71 -4.73
CA SER A 23 0.03 -16.49 -5.99
C SER A 23 -0.79 -16.93 -7.19
N GLU A 24 -1.46 -18.08 -7.13
CA GLU A 24 -2.37 -18.54 -8.18
C GLU A 24 -3.60 -17.64 -8.34
N ARG A 25 -4.20 -17.18 -7.24
CA ARG A 25 -5.31 -16.22 -7.26
C ARG A 25 -4.91 -14.88 -7.85
N LEU A 26 -3.75 -14.36 -7.49
CA LEU A 26 -3.19 -13.13 -8.06
C LEU A 26 -2.96 -13.28 -9.57
N ALA A 27 -2.31 -14.39 -10.00
CA ALA A 27 -2.05 -14.65 -11.40
C ALA A 27 -3.34 -14.87 -12.23
N PHE A 28 -4.37 -15.50 -11.66
CA PHE A 28 -5.67 -15.69 -12.32
C PHE A 28 -6.43 -14.35 -12.42
N THR A 29 -6.55 -13.63 -11.31
CA THR A 29 -7.15 -12.29 -11.28
C THR A 29 -6.47 -11.38 -12.28
N GLY A 30 -5.16 -11.51 -12.40
CA GLY A 30 -4.34 -10.75 -13.30
C GLY A 30 -4.61 -10.96 -14.78
N ARG A 31 -4.78 -12.16 -15.21
CA ARG A 31 -5.06 -12.46 -16.64
C ARG A 31 -6.43 -11.90 -17.07
N ILE A 32 -7.44 -12.03 -16.22
CA ILE A 32 -8.77 -11.45 -16.48
C ILE A 32 -8.72 -9.92 -16.44
N ALA A 33 -8.03 -9.37 -15.46
CA ALA A 33 -7.87 -7.95 -15.28
C ALA A 33 -7.19 -7.25 -16.46
N ALA A 34 -6.17 -7.87 -17.04
CA ALA A 34 -5.46 -7.32 -18.21
C ALA A 34 -6.37 -7.15 -19.42
N SER A 35 -7.24 -8.14 -19.70
CA SER A 35 -8.21 -8.07 -20.80
C SER A 35 -9.25 -6.96 -20.54
N ILE A 36 -9.88 -7.00 -19.37
CA ILE A 36 -10.94 -6.03 -18.99
C ILE A 36 -10.37 -4.60 -18.91
N ALA A 37 -9.15 -4.43 -18.40
CA ALA A 37 -8.54 -3.12 -18.27
C ALA A 37 -8.34 -2.42 -19.62
N HIS A 38 -7.92 -3.14 -20.66
CA HIS A 38 -7.81 -2.59 -22.02
C HIS A 38 -9.18 -2.19 -22.56
N GLU A 39 -10.21 -3.00 -22.37
CA GLU A 39 -11.56 -2.73 -22.86
C GLU A 39 -12.23 -1.56 -22.12
N ILE A 40 -11.91 -1.32 -20.84
CA ILE A 40 -12.46 -0.19 -20.07
C ILE A 40 -11.66 1.10 -20.35
N ARG A 41 -10.33 1.02 -20.54
CA ARG A 41 -9.49 2.21 -20.79
C ARG A 41 -9.89 2.94 -22.06
N ASN A 42 -10.33 2.22 -23.10
CA ASN A 42 -10.74 2.82 -24.37
C ASN A 42 -11.97 3.74 -24.23
N PRO A 43 -13.14 3.33 -23.70
CA PRO A 43 -14.29 4.20 -23.52
C PRO A 43 -14.00 5.35 -22.54
N LEU A 44 -13.19 5.12 -21.49
CA LEU A 44 -12.80 6.17 -20.56
C LEU A 44 -11.91 7.24 -21.23
N GLY A 45 -11.00 6.84 -22.12
CA GLY A 45 -10.23 7.77 -22.92
C GLY A 45 -11.12 8.69 -23.78
N ASN A 46 -12.15 8.09 -24.40
CA ASN A 46 -13.14 8.86 -25.19
C ASN A 46 -13.96 9.82 -24.32
N VAL A 47 -14.41 9.39 -23.12
CA VAL A 47 -15.12 10.25 -22.16
C VAL A 47 -14.23 11.41 -21.71
N SER A 48 -12.97 11.13 -21.35
CA SER A 48 -12.01 12.15 -20.93
C SER A 48 -11.77 13.18 -22.02
N LEU A 49 -11.60 12.75 -23.28
CA LEU A 49 -11.39 13.62 -24.42
C LEU A 49 -12.62 14.49 -24.69
N ALA A 50 -13.82 13.92 -24.68
CA ALA A 50 -15.06 14.65 -24.88
C ALA A 50 -15.27 15.73 -23.80
N VAL A 51 -14.99 15.40 -22.53
CA VAL A 51 -15.11 16.33 -21.41
C VAL A 51 -14.08 17.46 -21.51
N GLN A 52 -12.83 17.16 -21.93
CA GLN A 52 -11.82 18.18 -22.17
C GLN A 52 -12.21 19.13 -23.32
N GLN A 53 -12.81 18.61 -24.37
CA GLN A 53 -13.34 19.44 -25.48
C GLN A 53 -14.47 20.37 -25.01
N ILE A 54 -15.40 19.85 -24.19
CA ILE A 54 -16.47 20.65 -23.59
C ILE A 54 -15.85 21.73 -22.68
N LYS A 55 -14.91 21.39 -21.81
CA LYS A 55 -14.21 22.37 -20.96
C LYS A 55 -13.55 23.47 -21.76
N LYS A 56 -12.86 23.12 -22.85
CA LYS A 56 -12.20 24.07 -23.75
C LYS A 56 -13.21 24.99 -24.50
N ALA A 57 -14.33 24.44 -24.93
CA ALA A 57 -15.38 25.21 -25.63
C ALA A 57 -16.07 26.24 -24.71
N TYR A 58 -16.26 25.89 -23.44
CA TYR A 58 -16.95 26.73 -22.46
C TYR A 58 -16.03 27.55 -21.53
N SER A 59 -14.71 27.40 -21.63
CA SER A 59 -13.75 28.13 -20.78
C SER A 59 -13.76 29.64 -20.90
N LYS A 60 -14.41 30.18 -21.93
CA LYS A 60 -14.53 31.64 -22.19
C LYS A 60 -15.74 32.28 -21.51
N SER A 61 -16.63 31.53 -20.89
CA SER A 61 -17.82 32.03 -20.20
C SER A 61 -17.55 32.15 -18.69
N LYS A 62 -17.71 33.37 -18.12
CA LYS A 62 -17.52 33.63 -16.68
C LYS A 62 -18.53 32.89 -15.79
N ASP A 63 -19.69 32.51 -16.31
CA ASP A 63 -20.74 31.76 -15.60
C ASP A 63 -21.00 30.43 -16.32
N ASN A 64 -20.10 29.46 -16.09
CA ASN A 64 -20.30 28.11 -16.64
C ASN A 64 -20.94 27.20 -15.57
N PRO A 65 -22.26 26.94 -15.63
CA PRO A 65 -22.96 26.11 -14.65
C PRO A 65 -22.49 24.64 -14.66
N TRP A 66 -21.79 24.22 -15.73
CA TRP A 66 -21.32 22.86 -15.93
C TRP A 66 -19.90 22.59 -15.39
N SER A 67 -19.17 23.63 -14.95
CA SER A 67 -17.76 23.51 -14.55
C SER A 67 -17.56 22.45 -13.44
N LYS A 68 -18.44 22.46 -12.42
CA LYS A 68 -18.39 21.47 -11.34
C LYS A 68 -18.67 20.05 -11.82
N HIS A 69 -19.61 19.85 -12.74
CA HIS A 69 -19.93 18.54 -13.30
C HIS A 69 -18.78 18.00 -14.15
N ILE A 70 -18.15 18.86 -14.94
CA ILE A 70 -16.97 18.54 -15.75
C ILE A 70 -15.82 18.10 -14.84
N GLU A 71 -15.54 18.82 -13.75
CA GLU A 71 -14.50 18.46 -12.79
C GLU A 71 -14.79 17.12 -12.10
N VAL A 72 -16.05 16.85 -11.77
CA VAL A 72 -16.46 15.55 -11.21
C VAL A 72 -16.22 14.42 -12.20
N ILE A 73 -16.55 14.61 -13.50
CA ILE A 73 -16.34 13.59 -14.53
C ILE A 73 -14.86 13.35 -14.73
N ILE A 74 -14.03 14.40 -14.86
CA ILE A 74 -12.58 14.28 -15.03
C ILE A 74 -11.99 13.48 -13.86
N ARG A 75 -12.28 13.89 -12.61
CA ARG A 75 -11.77 13.22 -11.42
C ARG A 75 -12.18 11.75 -11.34
N ASN A 76 -13.42 11.40 -11.69
CA ASN A 76 -13.85 10.00 -11.70
C ASN A 76 -13.19 9.19 -12.82
N THR A 77 -12.99 9.80 -14.01
CA THR A 77 -12.27 9.14 -15.11
C THR A 77 -10.81 8.87 -14.74
N GLU A 78 -10.13 9.84 -14.13
CA GLU A 78 -8.76 9.66 -13.58
C GLU A 78 -8.72 8.57 -12.51
N ARG A 79 -9.71 8.55 -11.62
CA ARG A 79 -9.85 7.50 -10.60
C ARG A 79 -10.02 6.12 -11.22
N ILE A 80 -10.86 5.96 -12.23
CA ILE A 80 -11.06 4.66 -12.90
C ILE A 80 -9.78 4.24 -13.64
N ASN A 81 -9.09 5.15 -14.33
CA ASN A 81 -7.81 4.84 -14.96
C ASN A 81 -6.75 4.41 -13.94
N PHE A 82 -6.70 5.06 -12.77
CA PHE A 82 -5.85 4.65 -11.66
C PHE A 82 -6.19 3.22 -11.19
N LEU A 83 -7.49 2.90 -10.98
CA LEU A 83 -7.94 1.58 -10.56
C LEU A 83 -7.56 0.48 -11.55
N ILE A 84 -7.71 0.77 -12.85
CA ILE A 84 -7.31 -0.16 -13.92
C ILE A 84 -5.80 -0.40 -13.88
N THR A 85 -5.02 0.66 -13.68
CA THR A 85 -3.55 0.56 -13.59
C THR A 85 -3.13 -0.29 -12.38
N GLU A 86 -3.76 -0.06 -11.23
CA GLU A 86 -3.51 -0.84 -10.02
C GLU A 86 -3.88 -2.32 -10.20
N LEU A 87 -5.01 -2.58 -10.87
CA LEU A 87 -5.45 -3.93 -11.21
C LEU A 87 -4.46 -4.64 -12.13
N LEU A 88 -3.95 -3.96 -13.16
CA LEU A 88 -2.92 -4.50 -14.06
C LEU A 88 -1.60 -4.78 -13.33
N ASN A 89 -1.23 -3.91 -12.39
CA ASN A 89 -0.03 -4.08 -11.57
C ASN A 89 -0.12 -5.26 -10.59
N CYS A 90 -1.33 -5.57 -10.10
CA CYS A 90 -1.57 -6.80 -9.31
C CYS A 90 -1.44 -8.07 -10.17
N ALA A 91 -1.63 -7.92 -11.48
CA ALA A 91 -1.77 -8.97 -12.46
C ALA A 91 -0.47 -9.48 -13.08
N ARG A 92 0.54 -8.64 -13.10
CA ARG A 92 1.83 -8.91 -13.75
C ARG A 92 2.94 -8.80 -12.71
N PRO A 93 3.81 -9.81 -12.59
CA PRO A 93 5.05 -9.62 -11.84
C PRO A 93 5.77 -8.38 -12.41
N PRO A 94 6.17 -7.43 -11.56
CA PRO A 94 6.89 -6.27 -12.05
C PRO A 94 8.22 -6.67 -12.67
N GLU A 95 8.60 -6.06 -13.79
CA GLU A 95 9.98 -6.12 -14.29
C GLU A 95 10.84 -5.26 -13.36
N LEU A 96 11.58 -5.93 -12.46
CA LEU A 96 12.33 -5.25 -11.41
C LEU A 96 13.67 -4.71 -11.94
N ASN A 97 13.96 -3.45 -11.65
CA ASN A 97 15.28 -2.83 -11.86
C ASN A 97 16.07 -2.88 -10.55
N ILE A 98 16.58 -4.06 -10.22
CA ILE A 98 17.30 -4.33 -8.97
C ILE A 98 18.66 -3.64 -8.97
N ARG A 99 18.90 -2.78 -7.97
CA ARG A 99 20.17 -2.05 -7.75
C ARG A 99 20.41 -1.85 -6.26
N PRO A 100 21.68 -1.59 -5.84
CA PRO A 100 21.96 -1.24 -4.45
C PRO A 100 21.29 0.09 -4.07
N HIS A 101 20.47 0.08 -3.03
CA HIS A 101 19.81 1.27 -2.49
C HIS A 101 19.84 1.28 -0.97
N ASP A 102 19.95 2.48 -0.41
CA ASP A 102 19.82 2.70 1.03
C ASP A 102 18.34 2.66 1.44
N MET A 103 17.99 1.65 2.21
CA MET A 103 16.63 1.40 2.69
C MET A 103 16.15 2.48 3.65
N HIS A 104 17.03 3.01 4.50
CA HIS A 104 16.67 4.11 5.38
C HIS A 104 16.32 5.37 4.58
N GLY A 105 17.09 5.67 3.52
CA GLY A 105 16.79 6.77 2.61
C GLY A 105 15.44 6.58 1.87
N ILE A 106 15.07 5.35 1.50
CA ILE A 106 13.76 5.08 0.90
C ILE A 106 12.64 5.35 1.93
N ILE A 107 12.77 4.87 3.15
CA ILE A 107 11.78 5.07 4.22
C ILE A 107 11.61 6.57 4.54
N GLU A 108 12.72 7.32 4.63
CA GLU A 108 12.68 8.77 4.85
C GLU A 108 11.94 9.52 3.74
N ASN A 109 12.18 9.17 2.47
CA ASN A 109 11.47 9.76 1.34
C ASN A 109 9.94 9.52 1.42
N VAL A 110 9.53 8.32 1.83
CA VAL A 110 8.11 8.00 2.05
C VAL A 110 7.52 8.88 3.15
N LEU A 111 8.19 8.96 4.31
CA LEU A 111 7.72 9.78 5.43
C LEU A 111 7.64 11.27 5.07
N ASP A 112 8.59 11.77 4.30
CA ASP A 112 8.57 13.15 3.83
C ASP A 112 7.40 13.43 2.88
N SER A 113 7.05 12.48 2.01
CA SER A 113 5.94 12.62 1.06
C SER A 113 4.57 12.75 1.76
N ILE A 114 4.43 12.20 2.97
CA ILE A 114 3.17 12.24 3.75
C ILE A 114 3.25 13.11 5.01
N ARG A 115 4.31 13.92 5.15
CA ARG A 115 4.55 14.76 6.34
C ARG A 115 3.34 15.63 6.71
N SER A 116 2.65 16.20 5.71
CA SER A 116 1.44 17.01 5.95
C SER A 116 0.32 16.18 6.57
N SER A 117 0.10 14.95 6.09
CA SER A 117 -0.93 14.05 6.63
C SER A 117 -0.61 13.63 8.07
N LEU A 118 0.65 13.31 8.36
CA LEU A 118 1.13 12.99 9.72
C LEU A 118 0.87 14.15 10.69
N SER A 119 1.22 15.37 10.28
CA SER A 119 1.02 16.58 11.10
C SER A 119 -0.47 16.87 11.32
N THR A 120 -1.29 16.79 10.27
CA THR A 120 -2.73 17.09 10.34
C THR A 120 -3.47 16.09 11.23
N GLN A 121 -3.03 14.84 11.26
CA GLN A 121 -3.65 13.80 12.09
C GLN A 121 -2.98 13.61 13.46
N TRP A 122 -2.02 14.46 13.84
CA TRP A 122 -1.33 14.39 15.13
C TRP A 122 -0.66 13.03 15.37
N ILE A 123 -0.02 12.46 14.33
CA ILE A 123 0.69 11.20 14.41
C ILE A 123 2.15 11.46 14.73
N LYS A 124 2.64 10.89 15.85
CA LYS A 124 4.05 10.88 16.22
C LYS A 124 4.76 9.74 15.51
N VAL A 125 5.88 10.02 14.84
CA VAL A 125 6.74 8.99 14.24
C VAL A 125 7.95 8.78 15.13
N ILE A 126 8.21 7.51 15.48
CA ILE A 126 9.42 7.05 16.19
C ILE A 126 10.21 6.18 15.20
N LYS A 127 11.51 6.42 15.11
CA LYS A 127 12.42 5.71 14.20
C LYS A 127 13.51 5.01 15.01
N GLU A 128 13.66 3.71 14.78
CA GLU A 128 14.63 2.84 15.44
C GLU A 128 15.39 2.06 14.35
N TYR A 129 16.40 2.70 13.77
CA TYR A 129 17.14 2.19 12.62
C TYR A 129 18.42 1.49 13.08
N ASP A 130 18.34 0.19 13.36
CA ASP A 130 19.48 -0.62 13.81
C ASP A 130 20.11 -1.46 12.70
N ALA A 131 19.44 -1.61 11.55
CA ALA A 131 19.93 -2.44 10.45
C ALA A 131 21.24 -1.89 9.85
N LYS A 132 22.27 -2.72 9.87
CA LYS A 132 23.57 -2.44 9.19
C LYS A 132 24.06 -3.73 8.52
N PRO A 133 24.35 -3.71 7.21
CA PRO A 133 24.26 -2.56 6.28
C PRO A 133 22.82 -2.17 5.98
N SER A 134 22.57 -0.87 5.68
CA SER A 134 21.28 -0.36 5.21
C SER A 134 21.12 -0.42 3.69
N ILE A 135 22.19 -0.76 2.96
CA ILE A 135 22.19 -0.86 1.51
C ILE A 135 21.96 -2.30 1.11
N ILE A 136 20.87 -2.56 0.38
CA ILE A 136 20.51 -3.86 -0.19
C ILE A 136 20.08 -3.71 -1.65
N ASN A 137 20.06 -4.84 -2.37
CA ASN A 137 19.70 -4.88 -3.79
C ASN A 137 18.16 -4.93 -3.95
N VAL A 138 17.55 -3.82 -4.38
CA VAL A 138 16.11 -3.69 -4.57
C VAL A 138 15.77 -2.79 -5.75
N ASP A 139 14.54 -2.88 -6.23
CA ASP A 139 13.92 -1.85 -7.07
C ASP A 139 13.37 -0.73 -6.19
N LYS A 140 14.01 0.44 -6.26
CA LYS A 140 13.69 1.59 -5.42
C LYS A 140 12.23 2.05 -5.57
N GLU A 141 11.71 2.09 -6.80
CA GLU A 141 10.35 2.61 -7.07
C GLU A 141 9.30 1.66 -6.49
N HIS A 142 9.50 0.36 -6.69
CA HIS A 142 8.62 -0.67 -6.16
C HIS A 142 8.66 -0.73 -4.63
N ILE A 143 9.85 -0.67 -4.01
CA ILE A 143 9.97 -0.67 -2.56
C ILE A 143 9.43 0.62 -1.93
N ASN A 144 9.64 1.77 -2.56
CA ASN A 144 9.00 3.02 -2.14
C ASN A 144 7.47 2.89 -2.10
N ARG A 145 6.89 2.22 -3.10
CA ARG A 145 5.44 1.93 -3.17
C ARG A 145 4.99 0.96 -2.06
N VAL A 146 5.80 -0.05 -1.71
CA VAL A 146 5.53 -0.95 -0.58
C VAL A 146 5.36 -0.15 0.70
N PHE A 147 6.38 0.65 1.06
CA PHE A 147 6.34 1.41 2.30
C PHE A 147 5.27 2.49 2.29
N LEU A 148 5.04 3.16 1.16
CA LEU A 148 3.98 4.16 1.06
C LEU A 148 2.61 3.55 1.33
N ASN A 149 2.29 2.39 0.77
CA ASN A 149 1.01 1.71 1.01
C ASN A 149 0.85 1.28 2.48
N VAL A 150 1.89 0.71 3.09
CA VAL A 150 1.84 0.29 4.49
C VAL A 150 1.68 1.51 5.41
N VAL A 151 2.48 2.57 5.19
CA VAL A 151 2.44 3.79 6.00
C VAL A 151 1.10 4.51 5.86
N ILE A 152 0.53 4.62 4.64
CA ILE A 152 -0.82 5.19 4.44
C ILE A 152 -1.87 4.37 5.19
N ASN A 153 -1.79 3.04 5.16
CA ASN A 153 -2.72 2.20 5.92
C ASN A 153 -2.65 2.47 7.41
N SER A 154 -1.44 2.63 7.98
CA SER A 154 -1.23 2.99 9.38
C SER A 154 -1.78 4.38 9.71
N VAL A 155 -1.56 5.38 8.84
CA VAL A 155 -2.12 6.74 9.01
C VAL A 155 -3.65 6.70 9.02
N GLU A 156 -4.26 5.98 8.08
CA GLU A 156 -5.72 5.84 7.99
C GLU A 156 -6.33 5.06 9.16
N ALA A 157 -5.55 4.18 9.82
CA ALA A 157 -5.99 3.48 11.03
C ALA A 157 -5.95 4.38 12.27
N MET A 158 -5.22 5.50 12.24
CA MET A 158 -5.01 6.40 13.37
C MET A 158 -5.77 7.73 13.24
N LEU A 159 -7.07 7.69 12.91
CA LEU A 159 -7.91 8.89 12.66
C LEU A 159 -7.96 9.92 13.82
N LYS A 160 -7.63 9.50 15.02
CA LYS A 160 -7.61 10.36 16.23
C LYS A 160 -6.20 10.68 16.71
N GLY A 161 -5.20 10.54 15.83
CA GLY A 161 -3.81 10.61 16.21
C GLY A 161 -3.29 9.28 16.76
N GLY A 162 -2.01 9.25 17.08
CA GLY A 162 -1.36 8.04 17.59
C GLY A 162 0.15 8.07 17.41
N THR A 163 0.76 6.89 17.52
CA THR A 163 2.19 6.70 17.33
C THR A 163 2.44 5.68 16.24
N MET A 164 3.31 6.00 15.31
CA MET A 164 3.87 5.08 14.31
C MET A 164 5.33 4.84 14.67
N THR A 165 5.70 3.58 14.91
CA THR A 165 7.09 3.20 15.16
C THR A 165 7.62 2.43 13.95
N ILE A 166 8.78 2.85 13.43
CA ILE A 166 9.46 2.18 12.33
C ILE A 166 10.78 1.65 12.86
N ASN A 167 10.90 0.34 12.88
CA ASN A 167 12.09 -0.37 13.33
C ASN A 167 12.73 -1.09 12.16
N THR A 168 14.07 -1.09 12.08
CA THR A 168 14.83 -1.87 11.09
C THR A 168 15.85 -2.74 11.78
N SER A 169 15.98 -3.98 11.31
CA SER A 169 16.95 -4.96 11.82
C SER A 169 17.50 -5.84 10.70
N ILE A 170 18.58 -6.55 10.97
CA ILE A 170 19.04 -7.68 10.15
C ILE A 170 18.68 -8.95 10.90
N GLU A 171 17.88 -9.80 10.29
CA GLU A 171 17.48 -11.11 10.84
C GLU A 171 17.93 -12.21 9.85
N GLY A 172 19.06 -12.87 10.15
CA GLY A 172 19.68 -13.82 9.23
C GLY A 172 20.14 -13.16 7.92
N ASP A 173 19.63 -13.64 6.80
CA ASP A 173 19.92 -13.09 5.45
C ASP A 173 18.91 -12.02 5.00
N PHE A 174 18.07 -11.51 5.91
CA PHE A 174 17.01 -10.56 5.60
C PHE A 174 17.22 -9.20 6.27
N PHE A 175 16.98 -8.15 5.51
CA PHE A 175 16.71 -6.81 6.01
C PHE A 175 15.23 -6.71 6.38
N VAL A 176 14.95 -6.52 7.65
CA VAL A 176 13.59 -6.52 8.20
C VAL A 176 13.16 -5.11 8.55
N VAL A 177 11.99 -4.70 8.08
CA VAL A 177 11.33 -3.44 8.44
C VAL A 177 10.02 -3.75 9.13
N LYS A 178 9.88 -3.30 10.39
CA LYS A 178 8.64 -3.38 11.16
C LYS A 178 8.02 -1.99 11.24
N ILE A 179 6.77 -1.87 10.79
CA ILE A 179 5.98 -0.64 10.88
C ILE A 179 4.81 -0.95 11.79
N GLN A 180 4.85 -0.35 12.97
CA GLN A 180 3.84 -0.51 14.03
C GLN A 180 3.02 0.77 14.14
N ASP A 181 1.71 0.65 14.20
CA ASP A 181 0.78 1.73 14.53
C ASP A 181 -0.03 1.43 15.81
N THR A 182 -0.51 2.49 16.45
CA THR A 182 -1.43 2.41 17.59
C THR A 182 -2.87 2.71 17.16
N GLY A 183 -3.23 2.31 15.95
CA GLY A 183 -4.52 2.56 15.35
C GLY A 183 -5.61 1.60 15.83
N VAL A 184 -6.69 1.53 15.05
CA VAL A 184 -7.87 0.71 15.38
C VAL A 184 -7.61 -0.80 15.28
N GLY A 185 -6.47 -1.22 14.71
CA GLY A 185 -6.17 -2.62 14.49
C GLY A 185 -7.07 -3.28 13.44
N ILE A 186 -6.89 -4.60 13.24
CA ILE A 186 -7.60 -5.41 12.26
C ILE A 186 -8.32 -6.53 13.01
N PRO A 187 -9.64 -6.75 12.77
CA PRO A 187 -10.36 -7.89 13.31
C PRO A 187 -9.71 -9.22 12.91
N GLU A 188 -9.74 -10.21 13.80
CA GLU A 188 -9.11 -11.51 13.56
C GLU A 188 -9.63 -12.21 12.29
N GLU A 189 -10.93 -12.10 12.02
CA GLU A 189 -11.59 -12.64 10.83
C GLU A 189 -11.08 -12.02 9.53
N ASP A 190 -10.60 -10.78 9.57
CA ASP A 190 -10.13 -10.05 8.40
C ASP A 190 -8.65 -10.26 8.11
N ILE A 191 -7.82 -10.60 9.12
CA ILE A 191 -6.36 -10.75 8.98
C ILE A 191 -5.98 -11.72 7.86
N ILE A 192 -6.74 -12.78 7.66
CA ILE A 192 -6.48 -13.79 6.63
C ILE A 192 -6.68 -13.24 5.22
N ARG A 193 -7.51 -12.20 5.08
CA ARG A 193 -7.99 -11.66 3.81
C ARG A 193 -7.37 -10.33 3.41
N ILE A 194 -6.60 -9.67 4.29
CA ILE A 194 -6.10 -8.32 4.01
C ILE A 194 -5.22 -8.22 2.77
N PHE A 195 -4.61 -9.34 2.35
CA PHE A 195 -3.81 -9.42 1.12
C PHE A 195 -4.63 -9.86 -0.11
N ASP A 196 -5.90 -10.26 0.08
CA ASP A 196 -6.77 -10.60 -1.05
C ASP A 196 -7.07 -9.35 -1.89
N PRO A 197 -6.96 -9.42 -3.23
CA PRO A 197 -7.37 -8.31 -4.09
C PRO A 197 -8.82 -7.92 -3.85
N PHE A 198 -9.10 -6.61 -3.86
CA PHE A 198 -10.42 -6.02 -3.63
C PHE A 198 -10.98 -6.18 -2.21
N PHE A 199 -10.24 -6.78 -1.29
CA PHE A 199 -10.65 -6.80 0.10
C PHE A 199 -10.35 -5.45 0.76
N SER A 200 -11.36 -4.80 1.29
CA SER A 200 -11.23 -3.54 2.04
C SER A 200 -12.36 -3.39 3.04
N THR A 201 -12.02 -3.04 4.26
CA THR A 201 -12.99 -2.63 5.31
C THR A 201 -13.30 -1.14 5.24
N LYS A 202 -12.61 -0.39 4.39
CA LYS A 202 -12.72 1.07 4.24
C LYS A 202 -13.78 1.43 3.21
N ARG A 203 -14.67 2.39 3.54
CA ARG A 203 -15.80 2.81 2.70
C ARG A 203 -15.38 3.32 1.30
N MET A 204 -14.16 3.83 1.14
CA MET A 204 -13.62 4.34 -0.13
C MET A 204 -12.36 3.61 -0.57
N GLY A 205 -11.96 2.55 0.12
CA GLY A 205 -10.79 1.74 -0.22
C GLY A 205 -11.11 0.75 -1.34
N VAL A 206 -10.20 0.64 -2.31
CA VAL A 206 -10.33 -0.31 -3.44
C VAL A 206 -9.90 -1.71 -3.05
N GLY A 207 -9.12 -1.84 -1.97
CA GLY A 207 -8.59 -3.13 -1.52
C GLY A 207 -7.46 -3.70 -2.37
N LEU A 208 -6.73 -2.87 -3.13
CA LEU A 208 -5.60 -3.31 -3.96
C LEU A 208 -4.23 -3.01 -3.33
N GLY A 209 -4.15 -2.09 -2.36
CA GLY A 209 -2.87 -1.64 -1.81
C GLY A 209 -2.02 -2.76 -1.21
N LEU A 210 -2.59 -3.59 -0.33
CA LEU A 210 -1.85 -4.67 0.33
C LEU A 210 -1.59 -5.87 -0.59
N SER A 211 -2.45 -6.16 -1.56
CA SER A 211 -2.16 -7.19 -2.57
C SER A 211 -1.00 -6.80 -3.48
N ILE A 212 -0.86 -5.51 -3.81
CA ILE A 212 0.30 -4.97 -4.53
C ILE A 212 1.57 -5.07 -3.68
N VAL A 213 1.48 -4.69 -2.40
CA VAL A 213 2.60 -4.83 -1.46
C VAL A 213 3.09 -6.27 -1.43
N TYR A 214 2.17 -7.23 -1.27
CA TYR A 214 2.49 -8.66 -1.31
C TYR A 214 3.20 -9.05 -2.60
N GLY A 215 2.64 -8.69 -3.77
CA GLY A 215 3.22 -9.02 -5.08
C GLY A 215 4.64 -8.45 -5.26
N ILE A 216 4.88 -7.20 -4.85
CA ILE A 216 6.19 -6.57 -4.94
C ILE A 216 7.20 -7.25 -4.03
N VAL A 217 6.84 -7.50 -2.76
CA VAL A 217 7.73 -8.13 -1.77
C VAL A 217 8.13 -9.54 -2.23
N VAL A 218 7.17 -10.36 -2.66
CA VAL A 218 7.43 -11.71 -3.20
C VAL A 218 8.30 -11.66 -4.45
N SER A 219 8.08 -10.69 -5.36
CA SER A 219 8.93 -10.53 -6.55
C SER A 219 10.38 -10.16 -6.23
N HIS A 220 10.64 -9.59 -5.04
CA HIS A 220 11.98 -9.34 -4.51
C HIS A 220 12.57 -10.53 -3.75
N GLY A 221 11.87 -11.69 -3.71
CA GLY A 221 12.27 -12.85 -2.91
C GLY A 221 12.09 -12.63 -1.39
N GLY A 222 11.29 -11.66 -1.01
CA GLY A 222 11.02 -11.29 0.37
C GLY A 222 9.72 -11.89 0.91
N GLU A 223 9.43 -11.56 2.16
CA GLU A 223 8.23 -11.96 2.89
C GLU A 223 7.56 -10.74 3.53
N ILE A 224 6.22 -10.79 3.63
CA ILE A 224 5.45 -9.83 4.42
C ILE A 224 4.53 -10.56 5.38
N SER A 225 4.48 -10.10 6.63
CA SER A 225 3.56 -10.59 7.64
C SER A 225 2.86 -9.45 8.36
N VAL A 226 1.75 -9.78 9.02
CA VAL A 226 0.96 -8.85 9.81
C VAL A 226 0.63 -9.46 11.16
N GLU A 227 0.75 -8.66 12.20
CA GLU A 227 0.29 -8.96 13.54
C GLU A 227 -0.63 -7.82 13.97
N SER A 228 -1.83 -8.11 14.43
CA SER A 228 -2.77 -7.06 14.81
C SER A 228 -3.65 -7.47 15.98
N ILE A 229 -3.96 -6.50 16.82
CA ILE A 229 -4.93 -6.63 17.90
C ILE A 229 -6.00 -5.57 17.69
N TRP A 230 -7.25 -6.01 17.54
CA TRP A 230 -8.37 -5.11 17.39
C TRP A 230 -8.42 -4.06 18.50
N LYS A 231 -8.51 -2.77 18.12
CA LYS A 231 -8.49 -1.58 18.98
C LYS A 231 -7.16 -1.29 19.71
N LYS A 232 -6.09 -1.99 19.38
CA LYS A 232 -4.76 -1.71 19.97
C LYS A 232 -3.73 -1.27 18.92
N GLY A 233 -3.83 -1.76 17.67
CA GLY A 233 -2.94 -1.39 16.58
C GLY A 233 -2.51 -2.57 15.72
N THR A 234 -1.62 -2.29 14.78
CA THR A 234 -1.12 -3.25 13.79
C THR A 234 0.40 -3.15 13.66
N ILE A 235 1.05 -4.28 13.41
CA ILE A 235 2.45 -4.37 13.04
C ILE A 235 2.53 -5.05 11.66
N PHE A 236 3.05 -4.35 10.68
CA PHE A 236 3.46 -4.93 9.41
C PHE A 236 4.96 -5.20 9.44
N THR A 237 5.36 -6.41 9.09
CA THR A 237 6.77 -6.82 8.98
C THR A 237 7.08 -7.15 7.53
N VAL A 238 8.02 -6.42 6.92
CA VAL A 238 8.53 -6.65 5.56
C VAL A 238 9.97 -7.12 5.68
N SER A 239 10.27 -8.31 5.14
CA SER A 239 11.59 -8.92 5.12
C SER A 239 12.08 -9.01 3.68
N LEU A 240 13.24 -8.42 3.37
CA LEU A 240 13.83 -8.41 2.02
C LEU A 240 15.23 -9.04 2.07
N PRO A 241 15.63 -9.87 1.08
CA PRO A 241 16.96 -10.47 1.05
C PRO A 241 18.06 -9.40 1.04
N VAL A 242 19.13 -9.61 1.80
CA VAL A 242 20.30 -8.71 1.82
C VAL A 242 21.17 -8.89 0.58
N LYS A 243 21.15 -10.10 -0.03
CA LYS A 243 21.98 -10.50 -1.19
C LYS A 243 21.16 -10.57 -2.46
#